data_d5668d2b9ab727ecc119e30ad6d2e2da
#
_entry.id   d5668d2b9ab727ecc119e30ad6d2e2da
#
_cell.length_a   1.000
_cell.length_b   1.000
_cell.length_c   1.000
_cell.angle_alpha   90.00
_cell.angle_beta   90.00
_cell.angle_gamma   90.00
#
_symmetry.space_group_name_H-M   'P 1'
#
loop_
_entity.id
_entity.type
_entity.pdbx_description
1 polymer ?
#
loop_
_entity_poly.entity_id
_entity_poly.type
_entity_poly.pdbx_seq_one_letter_code
_entity_poly.pdbx_strand_id
1 'polypeptide(L)'
;MKIKTPRLITVSRFDKRKNHEKVLMALRNLKQVYPDIVYICIGYGEEEDNIKELVKELDLVAQVMFFKDISTDLKNSLVAKSNIFVMPSIIHKTSVEGFGIAYIEAGQYAVASLGGKDGGASDAIQHDKTGLICDGNSLEDIYSSLNSMIENKRYLELGKNAKEFTSKFNWSNIIEEYKKILTVN
;
A
#
# COMPACT_ATOMS: atom_id res chain seq x y z
N MET A 1 6.19 -0.99 26.37
CA MET A 1 7.14 -1.09 25.23
C MET A 1 6.71 -0.03 24.21
N LYS A 2 7.48 1.04 23.97
CA LYS A 2 7.12 2.07 23.00
C LYS A 2 6.91 1.40 21.64
N ILE A 3 5.74 1.59 21.04
CA ILE A 3 5.45 1.15 19.68
C ILE A 3 6.46 1.86 18.80
N LYS A 4 7.34 1.08 18.14
CA LYS A 4 8.21 1.65 17.11
C LYS A 4 7.29 2.31 16.08
N THR A 5 7.60 3.55 15.74
CA THR A 5 6.94 4.41 14.77
C THR A 5 6.31 3.62 13.62
N PRO A 6 4.97 3.61 13.45
CA PRO A 6 4.36 2.97 12.29
C PRO A 6 4.83 3.65 11.01
N ARG A 7 5.22 2.87 10.01
CA ARG A 7 5.65 3.35 8.69
C ARG A 7 4.71 2.83 7.62
N LEU A 8 4.01 3.77 7.00
CA LEU A 8 3.19 3.53 5.82
C LEU A 8 4.03 3.80 4.56
N ILE A 9 3.75 3.10 3.48
CA ILE A 9 4.43 3.32 2.20
C ILE A 9 3.46 3.13 1.04
N THR A 10 3.58 3.99 0.02
CA THR A 10 2.99 3.80 -1.31
C THR A 10 4.08 3.90 -2.37
N VAL A 11 4.07 2.98 -3.31
CA VAL A 11 4.91 2.99 -4.52
C VAL A 11 3.98 2.99 -5.71
N SER A 12 3.79 4.15 -6.35
CA SER A 12 2.84 4.27 -7.46
C SER A 12 3.05 5.56 -8.25
N ARG A 13 2.39 5.67 -9.40
CA ARG A 13 2.16 6.98 -10.01
C ARG A 13 1.28 7.84 -9.09
N PHE A 14 1.53 9.14 -9.07
CA PHE A 14 0.68 10.09 -8.35
C PHE A 14 -0.46 10.55 -9.28
N ASP A 15 -1.49 9.71 -9.35
CA ASP A 15 -2.75 9.97 -10.05
C ASP A 15 -3.94 9.83 -9.07
N LYS A 16 -5.08 10.41 -9.42
CA LYS A 16 -6.27 10.44 -8.54
C LYS A 16 -6.75 9.05 -8.14
N ARG A 17 -6.61 8.07 -9.04
CA ARG A 17 -7.00 6.69 -8.79
C ARG A 17 -6.25 6.06 -7.62
N LYS A 18 -4.98 6.42 -7.42
CA LYS A 18 -4.14 5.88 -6.33
C LYS A 18 -4.50 6.43 -4.94
N ASN A 19 -5.30 7.51 -4.92
CA ASN A 19 -6.00 7.99 -3.73
C ASN A 19 -5.10 8.46 -2.57
N HIS A 20 -3.96 9.07 -2.90
CA HIS A 20 -3.06 9.65 -1.90
C HIS A 20 -3.77 10.68 -1.02
N GLU A 21 -4.72 11.44 -1.57
CA GLU A 21 -5.51 12.44 -0.86
C GLU A 21 -6.18 11.85 0.39
N LYS A 22 -6.96 10.77 0.22
CA LYS A 22 -7.66 10.16 1.36
C LYS A 22 -6.71 9.46 2.33
N VAL A 23 -5.58 8.93 1.85
CA VAL A 23 -4.53 8.40 2.72
C VAL A 23 -3.95 9.51 3.61
N LEU A 24 -3.71 10.71 3.06
CA LEU A 24 -3.23 11.87 3.83
C LEU A 24 -4.27 12.34 4.86
N MET A 25 -5.55 12.38 4.49
CA MET A 25 -6.63 12.72 5.43
C MET A 25 -6.72 11.69 6.58
N ALA A 26 -6.60 10.41 6.27
CA ALA A 26 -6.54 9.35 7.30
C ALA A 26 -5.28 9.47 8.17
N LEU A 27 -4.13 9.80 7.56
CA LEU A 27 -2.87 10.02 8.27
C LEU A 27 -2.97 11.16 9.28
N ARG A 28 -3.66 12.27 8.94
CA ARG A 28 -3.92 13.37 9.87
C ARG A 28 -4.62 12.89 11.14
N ASN A 29 -5.61 12.02 11.00
CA ASN A 29 -6.33 11.45 12.15
C ASN A 29 -5.43 10.46 12.91
N LEU A 30 -4.69 9.60 12.20
CA LEU A 30 -3.75 8.65 12.82
C LEU A 30 -2.63 9.35 13.58
N LYS A 31 -2.14 10.51 13.14
CA LYS A 31 -1.13 11.33 13.84
C LYS A 31 -1.55 11.69 15.26
N GLN A 32 -2.84 11.84 15.54
CA GLN A 32 -3.35 12.15 16.89
C GLN A 32 -3.12 10.96 17.86
N VAL A 33 -3.14 9.74 17.34
CA VAL A 33 -2.96 8.51 18.12
C VAL A 33 -1.50 8.04 18.07
N TYR A 34 -0.85 8.23 16.92
CA TYR A 34 0.53 7.81 16.64
C TYR A 34 1.36 9.01 16.17
N PRO A 35 1.81 9.92 17.07
CA PRO A 35 2.45 11.18 16.68
C PRO A 35 3.70 11.02 15.80
N ASP A 36 4.40 9.92 15.94
CA ASP A 36 5.61 9.61 15.18
C ASP A 36 5.34 8.83 13.89
N ILE A 37 4.06 8.67 13.47
CA ILE A 37 3.73 7.95 12.24
C ILE A 37 4.39 8.58 11.03
N VAL A 38 4.91 7.75 10.11
CA VAL A 38 5.55 8.21 8.87
C VAL A 38 4.85 7.63 7.67
N TYR A 39 4.67 8.43 6.63
CA TYR A 39 4.18 8.01 5.34
C TYR A 39 5.22 8.29 4.24
N ILE A 40 5.64 7.26 3.55
CA ILE A 40 6.63 7.31 2.47
C ILE A 40 5.89 7.20 1.14
N CYS A 41 6.01 8.21 0.29
CA CYS A 41 5.44 8.25 -1.06
C CYS A 41 6.58 8.12 -2.08
N ILE A 42 6.59 7.04 -2.86
CA ILE A 42 7.58 6.81 -3.92
C ILE A 42 6.89 6.86 -5.27
N GLY A 43 7.30 7.80 -6.11
CA GLY A 43 6.79 7.97 -7.46
C GLY A 43 6.65 9.42 -7.88
N TYR A 44 5.90 9.63 -8.94
CA TYR A 44 5.58 10.94 -9.50
C TYR A 44 4.30 10.86 -10.34
N GLY A 45 3.72 11.98 -10.70
CA GLY A 45 2.53 12.03 -11.55
C GLY A 45 1.85 13.39 -11.53
N GLU A 46 0.71 13.48 -12.19
CA GLU A 46 -0.05 14.73 -12.38
C GLU A 46 -0.58 15.34 -11.08
N GLU A 47 -0.74 14.54 -10.02
CA GLU A 47 -1.21 14.98 -8.71
C GLU A 47 -0.06 15.37 -7.76
N GLU A 48 1.21 15.37 -8.20
CA GLU A 48 2.36 15.58 -7.30
C GLU A 48 2.27 16.90 -6.53
N ASP A 49 1.95 17.99 -7.21
CA ASP A 49 1.87 19.32 -6.59
C ASP A 49 0.66 19.42 -5.64
N ASN A 50 -0.50 18.90 -6.06
CA ASN A 50 -1.70 18.87 -5.23
C ASN A 50 -1.48 18.05 -3.94
N ILE A 51 -0.80 16.90 -4.03
CA ILE A 51 -0.48 16.06 -2.87
C ILE A 51 0.47 16.80 -1.92
N LYS A 52 1.51 17.48 -2.43
CA LYS A 52 2.45 18.25 -1.62
C LYS A 52 1.82 19.45 -0.94
N GLU A 53 0.88 20.13 -1.60
CA GLU A 53 0.12 21.23 -1.02
C GLU A 53 -0.78 20.73 0.11
N LEU A 54 -1.52 19.63 -0.14
CA LEU A 54 -2.36 19.01 0.86
C LEU A 54 -1.58 18.55 2.11
N VAL A 55 -0.34 18.08 1.96
CA VAL A 55 0.54 17.75 3.10
C VAL A 55 0.80 18.97 3.98
N LYS A 56 0.96 20.17 3.41
CA LYS A 56 1.13 21.40 4.16
C LYS A 56 -0.17 21.83 4.85
N GLU A 57 -1.28 21.81 4.12
CA GLU A 57 -2.61 22.17 4.65
C GLU A 57 -3.03 21.28 5.82
N LEU A 58 -2.69 20.00 5.79
CA LEU A 58 -3.00 19.03 6.83
C LEU A 58 -1.97 19.02 7.99
N ASP A 59 -0.96 19.88 7.95
CA ASP A 59 0.15 19.90 8.93
C ASP A 59 0.86 18.53 9.05
N LEU A 60 1.22 17.94 7.90
CA LEU A 60 1.85 16.63 7.82
C LEU A 60 3.30 16.67 7.30
N VAL A 61 3.92 17.85 7.21
CA VAL A 61 5.27 18.02 6.64
C VAL A 61 6.32 17.15 7.35
N ALA A 62 6.19 16.98 8.67
CA ALA A 62 7.10 16.14 9.44
C ALA A 62 6.83 14.62 9.30
N GLN A 63 5.65 14.23 8.84
CA GLN A 63 5.21 12.83 8.73
C GLN A 63 5.38 12.26 7.32
N VAL A 64 5.44 13.09 6.28
CA VAL A 64 5.42 12.64 4.88
C VAL A 64 6.77 12.83 4.21
N MET A 65 7.26 11.79 3.56
CA MET A 65 8.51 11.79 2.79
C MET A 65 8.21 11.44 1.34
N PHE A 66 8.72 12.24 0.41
CA PHE A 66 8.59 12.00 -1.02
C PHE A 66 9.92 11.54 -1.62
N PHE A 67 9.86 10.52 -2.45
CA PHE A 67 11.00 10.03 -3.22
C PHE A 67 10.62 9.90 -4.70
N LYS A 68 11.55 10.30 -5.56
CA LYS A 68 11.42 10.24 -7.02
C LYS A 68 12.75 9.78 -7.62
N ASP A 69 12.68 8.99 -8.68
CA ASP A 69 13.85 8.54 -9.45
C ASP A 69 14.95 7.89 -8.60
N ILE A 70 14.54 7.14 -7.56
CA ILE A 70 15.46 6.39 -6.70
C ILE A 70 15.79 5.02 -7.29
N SER A 71 16.93 4.45 -6.89
CA SER A 71 17.33 3.11 -7.33
C SER A 71 16.35 2.03 -6.85
N THR A 72 16.28 0.93 -7.58
CA THR A 72 15.47 -0.24 -7.18
C THR A 72 15.86 -0.75 -5.79
N ASP A 73 17.14 -0.77 -5.46
CA ASP A 73 17.64 -1.23 -4.16
C ASP A 73 17.15 -0.34 -3.02
N LEU A 74 17.17 0.99 -3.22
CA LEU A 74 16.66 1.92 -2.22
C LEU A 74 15.13 1.78 -2.08
N LYS A 75 14.38 1.70 -3.20
CA LYS A 75 12.94 1.42 -3.18
C LYS A 75 12.63 0.16 -2.36
N ASN A 76 13.30 -0.94 -2.69
CA ASN A 76 13.09 -2.22 -2.03
C ASN A 76 13.45 -2.16 -0.53
N SER A 77 14.53 -1.46 -0.17
CA SER A 77 14.91 -1.24 1.22
C SER A 77 13.88 -0.43 1.99
N LEU A 78 13.29 0.61 1.38
CA LEU A 78 12.23 1.42 2.00
C LEU A 78 10.95 0.59 2.19
N VAL A 79 10.57 -0.21 1.18
CA VAL A 79 9.42 -1.15 1.30
C VAL A 79 9.67 -2.12 2.44
N ALA A 80 10.81 -2.83 2.45
CA ALA A 80 11.14 -3.84 3.46
C ALA A 80 11.20 -3.29 4.89
N LYS A 81 11.44 -1.99 5.06
CA LYS A 81 11.47 -1.31 6.37
C LYS A 81 10.14 -0.68 6.75
N SER A 82 9.13 -0.75 5.89
CA SER A 82 7.79 -0.25 6.17
C SER A 82 6.93 -1.31 6.85
N ASN A 83 5.84 -0.91 7.46
CA ASN A 83 4.93 -1.79 8.18
C ASN A 83 3.69 -2.12 7.36
N ILE A 84 3.17 -1.13 6.62
CA ILE A 84 1.96 -1.26 5.82
C ILE A 84 2.17 -0.59 4.46
N PHE A 85 1.92 -1.33 3.40
CA PHE A 85 1.77 -0.77 2.06
C PHE A 85 0.34 -0.29 1.90
N VAL A 86 0.14 1.00 1.58
CA VAL A 86 -1.19 1.59 1.52
C VAL A 86 -1.45 2.19 0.15
N MET A 87 -2.45 1.66 -0.56
CA MET A 87 -2.90 2.17 -1.84
C MET A 87 -4.39 1.84 -2.05
N PRO A 88 -5.31 2.51 -1.33
CA PRO A 88 -6.75 2.25 -1.41
C PRO A 88 -7.31 2.83 -2.70
N SER A 89 -6.91 2.24 -3.84
CA SER A 89 -7.28 2.70 -5.17
C SER A 89 -8.79 2.74 -5.36
N ILE A 90 -9.24 3.73 -6.13
CA ILE A 90 -10.65 3.94 -6.50
C ILE A 90 -10.79 3.89 -8.02
N ILE A 91 -12.01 3.75 -8.50
CA ILE A 91 -12.31 4.02 -9.91
C ILE A 91 -12.26 5.53 -10.13
N HIS A 92 -11.44 5.97 -11.08
CA HIS A 92 -11.42 7.36 -11.52
C HIS A 92 -11.63 7.44 -13.02
N LYS A 93 -12.76 8.05 -13.45
CA LYS A 93 -13.22 8.03 -14.85
C LYS A 93 -13.33 6.57 -15.34
N THR A 94 -12.55 6.21 -16.36
CA THR A 94 -12.48 4.85 -16.92
C THR A 94 -11.30 4.04 -16.41
N SER A 95 -10.48 4.61 -15.49
CA SER A 95 -9.27 3.97 -14.97
C SER A 95 -9.57 3.21 -13.69
N VAL A 96 -9.15 1.95 -13.65
CA VAL A 96 -9.31 1.03 -12.52
C VAL A 96 -7.97 0.37 -12.20
N GLU A 97 -7.77 -0.07 -10.96
CA GLU A 97 -6.62 -0.90 -10.62
C GLU A 97 -6.77 -2.29 -11.24
N GLY A 98 -5.84 -2.70 -12.11
CA GLY A 98 -5.93 -3.97 -12.82
C GLY A 98 -5.73 -5.18 -11.88
N PHE A 99 -4.59 -5.26 -11.25
CA PHE A 99 -4.22 -6.34 -10.32
C PHE A 99 -3.51 -5.79 -9.08
N GLY A 100 -2.67 -4.76 -9.28
CA GLY A 100 -1.89 -4.18 -8.19
C GLY A 100 -0.61 -4.94 -7.87
N ILE A 101 0.28 -5.12 -8.86
CA ILE A 101 1.59 -5.77 -8.70
C ILE A 101 2.36 -5.24 -7.48
N ALA A 102 2.21 -3.95 -7.16
CA ALA A 102 2.86 -3.33 -6.01
C ALA A 102 2.46 -3.96 -4.66
N TYR A 103 1.26 -4.52 -4.52
CA TYR A 103 0.86 -5.28 -3.33
C TYR A 103 1.65 -6.60 -3.22
N ILE A 104 1.84 -7.29 -4.36
CA ILE A 104 2.65 -8.51 -4.42
C ILE A 104 4.11 -8.19 -4.09
N GLU A 105 4.67 -7.12 -4.66
CA GLU A 105 6.02 -6.66 -4.34
C GLU A 105 6.19 -6.36 -2.85
N ALA A 106 5.23 -5.67 -2.22
CA ALA A 106 5.26 -5.41 -0.78
C ALA A 106 5.20 -6.71 0.03
N GLY A 107 4.33 -7.65 -0.35
CA GLY A 107 4.18 -8.94 0.30
C GLY A 107 5.47 -9.77 0.30
N GLN A 108 6.29 -9.72 -0.76
CA GLN A 108 7.58 -10.39 -0.82
C GLN A 108 8.53 -9.97 0.33
N TYR A 109 8.36 -8.74 0.85
CA TYR A 109 9.10 -8.21 2.00
C TYR A 109 8.38 -8.38 3.34
N ALA A 110 7.34 -9.20 3.40
CA ALA A 110 6.49 -9.39 4.58
C ALA A 110 5.79 -8.08 5.03
N VAL A 111 5.44 -7.22 4.09
CA VAL A 111 4.70 -5.98 4.33
C VAL A 111 3.23 -6.22 4.00
N ALA A 112 2.36 -6.03 5.00
CA ALA A 112 0.92 -6.14 4.83
C ALA A 112 0.39 -4.99 3.98
N SER A 113 -0.67 -5.23 3.20
CA SER A 113 -1.23 -4.22 2.30
C SER A 113 -2.64 -3.79 2.71
N LEU A 114 -2.94 -2.48 2.55
CA LEU A 114 -4.30 -1.96 2.50
C LEU A 114 -4.62 -1.56 1.06
N GLY A 115 -5.56 -2.26 0.44
CA GLY A 115 -6.04 -2.01 -0.92
C GLY A 115 -7.47 -1.48 -0.96
N GLY A 116 -7.86 -0.88 -2.08
CA GLY A 116 -9.24 -0.48 -2.33
C GLY A 116 -10.08 -1.63 -2.87
N LYS A 117 -11.39 -1.64 -2.58
CA LYS A 117 -12.33 -2.66 -3.08
C LYS A 117 -12.59 -2.57 -4.58
N ASP A 118 -12.30 -1.42 -5.17
CA ASP A 118 -12.56 -1.15 -6.58
C ASP A 118 -11.42 -1.67 -7.46
N GLY A 119 -11.68 -2.68 -8.28
CA GLY A 119 -10.70 -3.30 -9.18
C GLY A 119 -10.02 -4.56 -8.62
N GLY A 120 -8.85 -4.89 -9.16
CA GLY A 120 -8.18 -6.17 -8.94
C GLY A 120 -7.34 -6.29 -7.66
N ALA A 121 -7.45 -5.36 -6.70
CA ALA A 121 -6.70 -5.48 -5.45
C ALA A 121 -7.04 -6.75 -4.66
N SER A 122 -8.28 -7.25 -4.75
CA SER A 122 -8.73 -8.48 -4.11
C SER A 122 -8.05 -9.75 -4.65
N ASP A 123 -7.45 -9.68 -5.85
CA ASP A 123 -6.68 -10.80 -6.41
C ASP A 123 -5.25 -10.85 -5.84
N ALA A 124 -4.74 -9.68 -5.44
CA ALA A 124 -3.41 -9.51 -4.87
C ALA A 124 -3.39 -9.52 -3.32
N ILE A 125 -4.54 -9.26 -2.68
CA ILE A 125 -4.68 -9.19 -1.23
C ILE A 125 -5.81 -10.13 -0.79
N GLN A 126 -5.50 -11.13 0.01
CA GLN A 126 -6.51 -11.92 0.72
C GLN A 126 -6.95 -11.14 1.95
N HIS A 127 -8.17 -10.58 1.91
CA HIS A 127 -8.72 -9.79 3.01
C HIS A 127 -8.64 -10.56 4.34
N ASP A 128 -8.21 -9.88 5.40
CA ASP A 128 -8.02 -10.41 6.75
C ASP A 128 -6.94 -11.50 6.91
N LYS A 129 -6.25 -11.85 5.82
CA LYS A 129 -5.17 -12.86 5.85
C LYS A 129 -3.82 -12.27 5.48
N THR A 130 -3.72 -11.55 4.35
CA THR A 130 -2.47 -10.97 3.86
C THR A 130 -2.46 -9.44 3.88
N GLY A 131 -3.60 -8.85 4.23
CA GLY A 131 -3.85 -7.42 4.28
C GLY A 131 -5.33 -7.14 4.46
N LEU A 132 -5.73 -5.89 4.26
CA LEU A 132 -7.13 -5.49 4.28
C LEU A 132 -7.54 -4.89 2.94
N ILE A 133 -8.83 -5.06 2.61
CA ILE A 133 -9.50 -4.37 1.51
C ILE A 133 -10.51 -3.42 2.14
N CYS A 134 -10.50 -2.15 1.75
CA CYS A 134 -11.40 -1.12 2.23
C CYS A 134 -12.14 -0.42 1.10
N ASP A 135 -13.17 0.32 1.45
CA ASP A 135 -13.79 1.28 0.53
C ASP A 135 -12.89 2.51 0.40
N GLY A 136 -12.15 2.62 -0.71
CA GLY A 136 -11.30 3.77 -1.00
C GLY A 136 -12.06 5.10 -1.07
N ASN A 137 -13.38 5.08 -1.26
CA ASN A 137 -14.21 6.29 -1.24
C ASN A 137 -14.60 6.73 0.18
N SER A 138 -14.41 5.88 1.19
CA SER A 138 -14.71 6.16 2.59
C SER A 138 -13.45 6.49 3.38
N LEU A 139 -13.32 7.74 3.84
CA LEU A 139 -12.23 8.14 4.73
C LEU A 139 -12.25 7.35 6.05
N GLU A 140 -13.44 7.11 6.58
CA GLU A 140 -13.64 6.36 7.82
C GLU A 140 -13.14 4.92 7.66
N ASP A 141 -13.43 4.27 6.54
CA ASP A 141 -13.02 2.88 6.31
C ASP A 141 -11.49 2.77 6.10
N ILE A 142 -10.87 3.73 5.39
CA ILE A 142 -9.41 3.80 5.27
C ILE A 142 -8.77 4.00 6.65
N TYR A 143 -9.29 4.94 7.45
CA TYR A 143 -8.76 5.21 8.79
C TYR A 143 -8.90 4.01 9.72
N SER A 144 -10.10 3.44 9.82
CA SER A 144 -10.37 2.30 10.72
C SER A 144 -9.56 1.06 10.31
N SER A 145 -9.43 0.79 9.01
CA SER A 145 -8.59 -0.28 8.48
C SER A 145 -7.12 -0.08 8.86
N LEU A 146 -6.55 1.11 8.61
CA LEU A 146 -5.16 1.41 9.00
C LEU A 146 -4.95 1.30 10.51
N ASN A 147 -5.87 1.88 11.30
CA ASN A 147 -5.78 1.82 12.76
C ASN A 147 -5.80 0.38 13.27
N SER A 148 -6.70 -0.47 12.74
CA SER A 148 -6.81 -1.88 13.11
C SER A 148 -5.54 -2.68 12.76
N MET A 149 -4.88 -2.34 11.65
CA MET A 149 -3.61 -2.96 11.26
C MET A 149 -2.45 -2.54 12.18
N ILE A 150 -2.45 -1.28 12.63
CA ILE A 150 -1.41 -0.74 13.53
C ILE A 150 -1.61 -1.25 14.95
N GLU A 151 -2.87 -1.26 15.42
CA GLU A 151 -3.23 -1.73 16.75
C GLU A 151 -2.76 -3.17 16.96
N ASN A 152 -2.19 -3.43 18.12
CA ASN A 152 -1.60 -4.72 18.46
C ASN A 152 -0.57 -5.25 17.44
N LYS A 153 -0.09 -4.40 16.52
CA LYS A 153 0.85 -4.73 15.44
C LYS A 153 0.35 -5.86 14.52
N ARG A 154 -0.93 -5.89 14.26
CA ARG A 154 -1.58 -6.90 13.40
C ARG A 154 -0.91 -6.99 12.02
N TYR A 155 -0.34 -5.89 11.52
CA TYR A 155 0.43 -5.86 10.27
C TYR A 155 1.59 -6.89 10.24
N LEU A 156 2.11 -7.34 11.39
CA LEU A 156 3.20 -8.34 11.42
C LEU A 156 2.70 -9.72 10.99
N GLU A 157 1.55 -10.14 11.49
CA GLU A 157 0.92 -11.41 11.11
C GLU A 157 0.46 -11.36 9.64
N LEU A 158 -0.27 -10.31 9.28
CA LEU A 158 -0.73 -10.11 7.91
C LEU A 158 0.45 -10.07 6.92
N GLY A 159 1.54 -9.41 7.26
CA GLY A 159 2.73 -9.33 6.42
C GLY A 159 3.46 -10.67 6.28
N LYS A 160 3.54 -11.47 7.36
CA LYS A 160 4.07 -12.84 7.29
C LYS A 160 3.28 -13.69 6.31
N ASN A 161 1.96 -13.66 6.43
CA ASN A 161 1.06 -14.39 5.54
C ASN A 161 1.13 -13.87 4.09
N ALA A 162 1.31 -12.55 3.91
CA ALA A 162 1.52 -11.95 2.59
C ALA A 162 2.78 -12.50 1.92
N LYS A 163 3.88 -12.63 2.66
CA LYS A 163 5.12 -13.20 2.13
C LYS A 163 4.93 -14.65 1.67
N GLU A 164 4.24 -15.45 2.44
CA GLU A 164 3.92 -16.84 2.07
C GLU A 164 3.01 -16.88 0.83
N PHE A 165 1.96 -16.07 0.82
CA PHE A 165 1.05 -15.98 -0.33
C PHE A 165 1.75 -15.53 -1.61
N THR A 166 2.63 -14.52 -1.53
CA THR A 166 3.29 -13.96 -2.70
C THR A 166 4.40 -14.84 -3.27
N SER A 167 4.87 -15.84 -2.54
CA SER A 167 5.88 -16.79 -3.02
C SER A 167 5.42 -17.55 -4.25
N LYS A 168 4.12 -17.75 -4.45
CA LYS A 168 3.54 -18.41 -5.64
C LYS A 168 3.62 -17.56 -6.92
N PHE A 169 3.80 -16.25 -6.81
CA PHE A 169 3.89 -15.33 -7.95
C PHE A 169 5.33 -15.15 -8.47
N ASN A 170 6.26 -16.04 -8.11
CA ASN A 170 7.58 -16.04 -8.71
C ASN A 170 7.54 -16.51 -10.18
N TRP A 171 8.48 -16.05 -10.99
CA TRP A 171 8.52 -16.36 -12.41
C TRP A 171 8.56 -17.86 -12.71
N SER A 172 9.24 -18.65 -11.90
CA SER A 172 9.32 -20.10 -12.11
C SER A 172 7.93 -20.74 -12.04
N ASN A 173 7.15 -20.39 -11.02
CA ASN A 173 5.79 -20.89 -10.85
C ASN A 173 4.86 -20.42 -11.99
N ILE A 174 4.95 -19.14 -12.34
CA ILE A 174 4.15 -18.56 -13.43
C ILE A 174 4.45 -19.25 -14.75
N ILE A 175 5.72 -19.49 -15.08
CA ILE A 175 6.12 -20.18 -16.31
C ILE A 175 5.57 -21.61 -16.34
N GLU A 176 5.61 -22.32 -15.22
CA GLU A 176 5.05 -23.69 -15.15
C GLU A 176 3.52 -23.71 -15.38
N GLU A 177 2.79 -22.72 -14.84
CA GLU A 177 1.35 -22.60 -15.13
C GLU A 177 1.07 -22.30 -16.61
N TYR A 178 1.84 -21.39 -17.23
CA TYR A 178 1.72 -21.14 -18.67
C TYR A 178 2.04 -22.39 -19.52
N LYS A 179 3.08 -23.16 -19.17
CA LYS A 179 3.38 -24.42 -19.86
C LYS A 179 2.21 -25.39 -19.82
N LYS A 180 1.55 -25.56 -18.67
CA LYS A 180 0.37 -26.41 -18.53
C LYS A 180 -0.74 -26.01 -19.51
N ILE A 181 -1.01 -24.70 -19.62
CA ILE A 181 -2.04 -24.16 -20.53
C ILE A 181 -1.67 -24.46 -22.02
N LEU A 182 -0.40 -24.29 -22.37
CA LEU A 182 0.09 -24.46 -23.75
C LEU A 182 0.20 -25.91 -24.17
N THR A 183 0.31 -26.85 -23.22
CA THR A 183 0.44 -28.31 -23.51
C THR A 183 -0.89 -29.06 -23.49
N VAL A 184 -2.00 -28.39 -23.20
CA VAL A 184 -3.36 -28.92 -23.31
C VAL A 184 -3.83 -28.75 -24.77
N ASN A 185 -3.41 -29.66 -25.64
CA ASN A 185 -3.98 -29.94 -26.99
C ASN A 185 -4.30 -31.41 -27.10
#